data_566fc8d540beac908efb4a5605c69143
#
_entry.id   566fc8d540beac908efb4a5605c69143
#
_cell.length_a   1.000
_cell.length_b   1.000
_cell.length_c   1.000
_cell.angle_alpha   90.00
_cell.angle_beta   90.00
_cell.angle_gamma   90.00
#
_symmetry.space_group_name_H-M   'P 1'
#
loop_
_entity.id
_entity.type
_entity.pdbx_description
1 polymer ?
#
loop_
_entity_poly.entity_id
_entity_poly.type
_entity_poly.pdbx_seq_one_letter_code
_entity_poly.pdbx_strand_id
1 'polypeptide(L)'
;MLDQQTIEIIKATAPVLKEHGVTITKHFYQRMFEQNPEVRHFFNHTNQKRGRQPEALANAVYAAALHIDRLEAILPAIQPALHKHKSLNIRPEHYPIVGENLLAAIQDVLGEAATPDIIDAWAKAYGVIADVFISLEKKMYDDAPWVGFKPFVIEEIIVDTPEVKRFRLVAKDGVIGTAIPGQYVSVQARIAGEDILHHRQYSVIETTEDGYWIAPKAEGLVSNWLHEQTVGTEVPMSAPAGEFILETSDRPLTLIAGGIGITPLFNMAKTALEQGRPVTLLHAVRSMDLRPLGDELDELVKEGLHLLTHADDVSGCMNKSHLEELDVEGHDVYTCGPNAMMETVVRAIPQARYEFFGPSGVLATN
;
A
#
# COMPACT_ATOMS: atom_id res chain seq x y z
N MET A 1 29.53 6.86 4.46
CA MET A 1 29.32 7.86 3.38
C MET A 1 30.06 7.38 2.14
N LEU A 2 29.44 7.52 0.97
CA LEU A 2 30.08 7.21 -0.32
C LEU A 2 31.20 8.22 -0.62
N ASP A 3 32.25 7.76 -1.27
CA ASP A 3 33.30 8.64 -1.77
C ASP A 3 32.81 9.41 -3.02
N GLN A 4 33.48 10.52 -3.33
CA GLN A 4 33.09 11.43 -4.41
C GLN A 4 33.09 10.74 -5.77
N GLN A 5 34.05 9.85 -6.03
CA GLN A 5 34.16 9.09 -7.29
C GLN A 5 32.95 8.16 -7.49
N THR A 6 32.55 7.45 -6.43
CA THR A 6 31.36 6.61 -6.45
C THR A 6 30.11 7.42 -6.78
N ILE A 7 29.91 8.58 -6.11
CA ILE A 7 28.77 9.48 -6.35
C ILE A 7 28.74 9.94 -7.82
N GLU A 8 29.89 10.33 -8.38
CA GLU A 8 29.98 10.78 -9.76
C GLU A 8 29.63 9.66 -10.75
N ILE A 9 30.10 8.43 -10.54
CA ILE A 9 29.76 7.26 -11.37
C ILE A 9 28.26 6.99 -11.30
N ILE A 10 27.64 6.97 -10.11
CA ILE A 10 26.22 6.73 -9.96
C ILE A 10 25.39 7.79 -10.69
N LYS A 11 25.70 9.08 -10.51
CA LYS A 11 25.00 10.15 -11.22
C LYS A 11 25.20 10.12 -12.73
N ALA A 12 26.39 9.77 -13.20
CA ALA A 12 26.69 9.64 -14.63
C ALA A 12 25.94 8.46 -15.27
N THR A 13 25.65 7.39 -14.52
CA THR A 13 24.93 6.20 -15.00
C THR A 13 23.42 6.29 -14.81
N ALA A 14 22.89 7.28 -14.07
CA ALA A 14 21.46 7.47 -13.87
C ALA A 14 20.63 7.57 -15.18
N PRO A 15 21.07 8.26 -16.25
CA PRO A 15 20.36 8.27 -17.53
C PRO A 15 20.18 6.89 -18.15
N VAL A 16 21.16 5.99 -18.00
CA VAL A 16 21.09 4.60 -18.46
C VAL A 16 19.99 3.84 -17.74
N LEU A 17 19.79 4.09 -16.45
CA LEU A 17 18.69 3.50 -15.68
C LEU A 17 17.33 4.05 -16.11
N LYS A 18 17.25 5.30 -16.53
CA LYS A 18 16.02 5.86 -17.07
C LYS A 18 15.61 5.14 -18.38
N GLU A 19 16.58 4.78 -19.21
CA GLU A 19 16.34 4.11 -20.49
C GLU A 19 16.12 2.60 -20.33
N HIS A 20 16.96 1.92 -19.56
CA HIS A 20 16.99 0.46 -19.44
C HIS A 20 16.40 -0.08 -18.13
N GLY A 21 16.00 0.78 -17.20
CA GLY A 21 15.63 0.38 -15.83
C GLY A 21 14.52 -0.66 -15.77
N VAL A 22 13.48 -0.54 -16.60
CA VAL A 22 12.40 -1.54 -16.65
C VAL A 22 12.90 -2.89 -17.16
N THR A 23 13.81 -2.90 -18.13
CA THR A 23 14.43 -4.14 -18.64
C THR A 23 15.29 -4.79 -17.56
N ILE A 24 16.12 -4.00 -16.88
CA ILE A 24 16.96 -4.46 -15.75
C ILE A 24 16.11 -5.04 -14.64
N THR A 25 15.05 -4.34 -14.22
CA THR A 25 14.22 -4.80 -13.10
C THR A 25 13.35 -6.02 -13.46
N LYS A 26 12.92 -6.18 -14.71
CA LYS A 26 12.27 -7.42 -15.16
C LYS A 26 13.24 -8.60 -15.10
N HIS A 27 14.46 -8.42 -15.60
CA HIS A 27 15.49 -9.45 -15.54
C HIS A 27 15.89 -9.77 -14.10
N PHE A 28 16.04 -8.73 -13.25
CA PHE A 28 16.29 -8.88 -11.83
C PHE A 28 15.24 -9.78 -11.13
N TYR A 29 13.93 -9.51 -11.32
CA TYR A 29 12.90 -10.33 -10.70
C TYR A 29 12.89 -11.76 -11.21
N GLN A 30 13.07 -11.97 -12.52
CA GLN A 30 13.18 -13.31 -13.08
C GLN A 30 14.34 -14.08 -12.43
N ARG A 31 15.53 -13.49 -12.43
CA ARG A 31 16.74 -14.07 -11.86
C ARG A 31 16.57 -14.37 -10.38
N MET A 32 16.07 -13.39 -9.60
CA MET A 32 15.90 -13.54 -8.16
C MET A 32 14.95 -14.68 -7.83
N PHE A 33 13.84 -14.83 -8.53
CA PHE A 33 12.87 -15.91 -8.28
C PHE A 33 13.36 -17.29 -8.71
N GLU A 34 14.28 -17.36 -9.67
CA GLU A 34 14.94 -18.60 -10.10
C GLU A 34 16.02 -19.01 -9.11
N GLN A 35 16.83 -18.06 -8.63
CA GLN A 35 17.97 -18.32 -7.75
C GLN A 35 17.56 -18.45 -6.27
N ASN A 36 16.50 -17.74 -5.86
CA ASN A 36 16.04 -17.63 -4.49
C ASN A 36 14.51 -17.82 -4.42
N PRO A 37 13.99 -19.04 -4.68
CA PRO A 37 12.54 -19.27 -4.75
C PRO A 37 11.82 -18.97 -3.43
N GLU A 38 12.50 -18.98 -2.29
CA GLU A 38 11.97 -18.65 -0.97
C GLU A 38 11.49 -17.20 -0.85
N VAL A 39 12.05 -16.25 -1.61
CA VAL A 39 11.61 -14.86 -1.55
C VAL A 39 10.30 -14.60 -2.32
N ARG A 40 9.85 -15.56 -3.12
CA ARG A 40 8.61 -15.42 -3.91
C ARG A 40 7.39 -15.13 -3.06
N HIS A 41 7.37 -15.55 -1.80
CA HIS A 41 6.28 -15.30 -0.84
C HIS A 41 6.02 -13.81 -0.60
N PHE A 42 7.05 -12.96 -0.68
CA PHE A 42 6.92 -11.53 -0.40
C PHE A 42 6.30 -10.72 -1.54
N PHE A 43 6.17 -11.31 -2.73
CA PHE A 43 5.79 -10.58 -3.93
C PHE A 43 4.37 -10.88 -4.40
N ASN A 44 3.70 -9.84 -4.91
CA ASN A 44 2.41 -9.99 -5.55
C ASN A 44 2.58 -10.40 -7.01
N HIS A 45 2.40 -11.68 -7.30
CA HIS A 45 2.58 -12.25 -8.65
C HIS A 45 1.66 -11.63 -9.71
N THR A 46 0.48 -11.13 -9.34
CA THR A 46 -0.40 -10.40 -10.26
C THR A 46 0.24 -9.10 -10.72
N ASN A 47 0.85 -8.34 -9.79
CA ASN A 47 1.54 -7.10 -10.10
C ASN A 47 2.84 -7.34 -10.88
N GLN A 48 3.51 -8.46 -10.62
CA GLN A 48 4.68 -8.90 -11.39
C GLN A 48 4.29 -9.17 -12.85
N LYS A 49 3.27 -10.00 -13.08
CA LYS A 49 2.78 -10.34 -14.43
C LYS A 49 2.30 -9.11 -15.21
N ARG A 50 1.74 -8.10 -14.54
CA ARG A 50 1.31 -6.84 -15.16
C ARG A 50 2.45 -5.83 -15.38
N GLY A 51 3.68 -6.14 -14.96
CA GLY A 51 4.85 -5.27 -15.12
C GLY A 51 4.90 -4.04 -14.19
N ARG A 52 3.90 -3.85 -13.34
CA ARG A 52 3.80 -2.67 -12.45
C ARG A 52 4.89 -2.63 -11.38
N GLN A 53 5.26 -3.77 -10.84
CA GLN A 53 6.26 -3.85 -9.78
C GLN A 53 7.68 -3.62 -10.33
N PRO A 54 8.11 -4.20 -11.48
CA PRO A 54 9.36 -3.83 -12.14
C PRO A 54 9.49 -2.34 -12.45
N GLU A 55 8.43 -1.71 -12.92
CA GLU A 55 8.42 -0.28 -13.21
C GLU A 55 8.59 0.57 -11.94
N ALA A 56 7.87 0.23 -10.86
CA ALA A 56 8.00 0.92 -9.58
C ALA A 56 9.42 0.82 -9.00
N LEU A 57 10.04 -0.37 -9.08
CA LEU A 57 11.42 -0.55 -8.63
C LEU A 57 12.41 0.24 -9.51
N ALA A 58 12.25 0.23 -10.84
CA ALA A 58 13.09 1.01 -11.74
C ALA A 58 13.07 2.51 -11.40
N ASN A 59 11.87 3.06 -11.16
CA ASN A 59 11.70 4.46 -10.76
C ASN A 59 12.32 4.75 -9.40
N ALA A 60 12.20 3.85 -8.43
CA ALA A 60 12.81 4.00 -7.11
C ALA A 60 14.34 3.99 -7.17
N VAL A 61 14.93 3.06 -7.94
CA VAL A 61 16.39 2.99 -8.15
C VAL A 61 16.90 4.23 -8.88
N TYR A 62 16.18 4.70 -9.88
CA TYR A 62 16.51 5.94 -10.59
C TYR A 62 16.48 7.16 -9.67
N ALA A 63 15.44 7.32 -8.86
CA ALA A 63 15.32 8.40 -7.89
C ALA A 63 16.45 8.36 -6.85
N ALA A 64 16.80 7.17 -6.35
CA ALA A 64 17.92 6.99 -5.43
C ALA A 64 19.26 7.38 -6.07
N ALA A 65 19.48 7.04 -7.34
CA ALA A 65 20.68 7.43 -8.09
C ALA A 65 20.82 8.95 -8.24
N LEU A 66 19.72 9.65 -8.52
CA LEU A 66 19.73 11.11 -8.63
C LEU A 66 20.06 11.83 -7.31
N HIS A 67 19.68 11.21 -6.20
CA HIS A 67 19.84 11.78 -4.84
C HIS A 67 20.84 11.00 -3.98
N ILE A 68 21.78 10.28 -4.59
CA ILE A 68 22.71 9.39 -3.87
C ILE A 68 23.62 10.13 -2.87
N ASP A 69 23.85 11.40 -3.09
CA ASP A 69 24.60 12.29 -2.19
C ASP A 69 23.76 12.90 -1.05
N ARG A 70 22.43 12.73 -1.09
CA ARG A 70 21.50 13.25 -0.09
C ARG A 70 20.25 12.38 -0.02
N LEU A 71 20.40 11.15 0.42
CA LEU A 71 19.31 10.16 0.45
C LEU A 71 18.13 10.58 1.35
N GLU A 72 18.33 11.50 2.28
CA GLU A 72 17.25 12.11 3.06
C GLU A 72 16.19 12.79 2.19
N ALA A 73 16.54 13.25 1.00
CA ALA A 73 15.59 13.86 0.06
C ALA A 73 14.55 12.87 -0.48
N ILE A 74 14.84 11.57 -0.48
CA ILE A 74 13.92 10.54 -0.95
C ILE A 74 13.12 9.87 0.18
N LEU A 75 13.41 10.20 1.46
CA LEU A 75 12.72 9.57 2.60
C LEU A 75 11.19 9.64 2.50
N PRO A 76 10.55 10.75 2.12
CA PRO A 76 9.10 10.77 1.96
C PRO A 76 8.61 9.80 0.87
N ALA A 77 9.35 9.66 -0.21
CA ALA A 77 8.97 8.80 -1.34
C ALA A 77 9.12 7.29 -1.03
N ILE A 78 9.99 6.91 -0.09
CA ILE A 78 10.20 5.50 0.29
C ILE A 78 9.32 5.04 1.45
N GLN A 79 8.62 5.93 2.16
CA GLN A 79 7.76 5.58 3.30
C GLN A 79 6.73 4.49 2.96
N PRO A 80 6.00 4.54 1.83
CA PRO A 80 5.07 3.46 1.47
C PRO A 80 5.75 2.10 1.35
N ALA A 81 6.99 2.08 0.83
CA ALA A 81 7.76 0.83 0.71
C ALA A 81 8.18 0.30 2.08
N LEU A 82 8.62 1.17 3.01
CA LEU A 82 8.99 0.78 4.38
C LEU A 82 7.80 0.17 5.13
N HIS A 83 6.63 0.80 5.07
CA HIS A 83 5.41 0.27 5.67
C HIS A 83 5.01 -1.08 5.05
N LYS A 84 5.19 -1.22 3.73
CA LYS A 84 4.93 -2.47 3.02
C LYS A 84 5.89 -3.57 3.46
N HIS A 85 7.19 -3.28 3.53
CA HIS A 85 8.22 -4.20 4.01
C HIS A 85 7.93 -4.67 5.44
N LYS A 86 7.61 -3.73 6.35
CA LYS A 86 7.20 -4.07 7.71
C LYS A 86 6.01 -5.04 7.71
N SER A 87 4.97 -4.74 6.93
CA SER A 87 3.75 -5.56 6.88
C SER A 87 3.96 -6.95 6.27
N LEU A 88 5.03 -7.14 5.51
CA LEU A 88 5.42 -8.41 4.89
C LEU A 88 6.53 -9.12 5.65
N ASN A 89 7.01 -8.57 6.77
CA ASN A 89 8.12 -9.10 7.55
C ASN A 89 9.42 -9.20 6.75
N ILE A 90 9.73 -8.17 5.94
CA ILE A 90 11.05 -8.07 5.29
C ILE A 90 12.11 -7.85 6.36
N ARG A 91 13.21 -8.62 6.29
CA ARG A 91 14.27 -8.66 7.29
C ARG A 91 15.61 -8.24 6.67
N PRO A 92 16.60 -7.83 7.47
CA PRO A 92 17.92 -7.45 6.98
C PRO A 92 18.58 -8.51 6.07
N GLU A 93 18.39 -9.81 6.37
CA GLU A 93 18.92 -10.93 5.59
C GLU A 93 18.38 -11.04 4.16
N HIS A 94 17.27 -10.35 3.82
CA HIS A 94 16.73 -10.34 2.46
C HIS A 94 17.44 -9.33 1.55
N TYR A 95 18.08 -8.29 2.11
CA TYR A 95 18.73 -7.24 1.33
C TYR A 95 19.92 -7.71 0.51
N PRO A 96 20.83 -8.60 1.01
CA PRO A 96 21.88 -9.19 0.19
C PRO A 96 21.34 -9.93 -1.04
N ILE A 97 20.23 -10.67 -0.91
CA ILE A 97 19.59 -11.40 -2.03
C ILE A 97 19.18 -10.41 -3.12
N VAL A 98 18.55 -9.30 -2.74
CA VAL A 98 18.13 -8.25 -3.68
C VAL A 98 19.35 -7.61 -4.34
N GLY A 99 20.39 -7.25 -3.56
CA GLY A 99 21.60 -6.60 -4.06
C GLY A 99 22.35 -7.45 -5.07
N GLU A 100 22.61 -8.71 -4.77
CA GLU A 100 23.32 -9.64 -5.65
C GLU A 100 22.58 -9.81 -6.99
N ASN A 101 21.27 -10.04 -6.94
CA ASN A 101 20.48 -10.24 -8.15
C ASN A 101 20.31 -8.95 -8.97
N LEU A 102 20.22 -7.77 -8.31
CA LEU A 102 20.12 -6.48 -9.01
C LEU A 102 21.43 -6.14 -9.74
N LEU A 103 22.58 -6.30 -9.09
CA LEU A 103 23.88 -6.07 -9.71
C LEU A 103 24.13 -7.01 -10.87
N ALA A 104 23.81 -8.30 -10.71
CA ALA A 104 23.91 -9.27 -11.80
C ALA A 104 22.98 -8.89 -12.97
N ALA A 105 21.75 -8.44 -12.70
CA ALA A 105 20.82 -7.99 -13.74
C ALA A 105 21.34 -6.76 -14.50
N ILE A 106 21.97 -5.80 -13.81
CA ILE A 106 22.63 -4.65 -14.43
C ILE A 106 23.71 -5.12 -15.39
N GLN A 107 24.57 -6.04 -14.94
CA GLN A 107 25.67 -6.58 -15.76
C GLN A 107 25.14 -7.37 -16.97
N ASP A 108 24.14 -8.24 -16.76
CA ASP A 108 23.57 -9.08 -17.82
C ASP A 108 22.88 -8.22 -18.92
N VAL A 109 22.19 -7.13 -18.53
CA VAL A 109 21.46 -6.28 -19.48
C VAL A 109 22.36 -5.30 -20.19
N LEU A 110 23.34 -4.70 -19.49
CA LEU A 110 24.22 -3.68 -20.06
C LEU A 110 25.50 -4.25 -20.69
N GLY A 111 25.84 -5.51 -20.41
CA GLY A 111 27.00 -6.18 -20.97
C GLY A 111 28.30 -5.41 -20.71
N GLU A 112 29.10 -5.16 -21.77
CA GLU A 112 30.39 -4.47 -21.67
C GLU A 112 30.28 -3.01 -21.16
N ALA A 113 29.10 -2.38 -21.26
CA ALA A 113 28.87 -1.05 -20.72
C ALA A 113 28.85 -1.02 -19.19
N ALA A 114 28.54 -2.16 -18.54
CA ALA A 114 28.63 -2.34 -17.10
C ALA A 114 30.07 -2.70 -16.70
N THR A 115 30.97 -1.73 -16.76
CA THR A 115 32.37 -1.95 -16.38
C THR A 115 32.51 -2.35 -14.90
N PRO A 116 33.62 -3.01 -14.49
CA PRO A 116 33.89 -3.35 -13.10
C PRO A 116 33.75 -2.16 -12.13
N ASP A 117 34.21 -0.96 -12.55
CA ASP A 117 34.11 0.26 -11.73
C ASP A 117 32.67 0.71 -11.53
N ILE A 118 31.82 0.56 -12.56
CA ILE A 118 30.37 0.85 -12.48
C ILE A 118 29.68 -0.13 -11.53
N ILE A 119 29.95 -1.44 -11.66
CA ILE A 119 29.38 -2.45 -10.79
C ILE A 119 29.81 -2.26 -9.33
N ASP A 120 31.08 -1.95 -9.07
CA ASP A 120 31.60 -1.64 -7.73
C ASP A 120 30.90 -0.39 -7.13
N ALA A 121 30.76 0.67 -7.93
CA ALA A 121 30.04 1.87 -7.51
C ALA A 121 28.57 1.59 -7.16
N TRP A 122 27.88 0.80 -7.97
CA TRP A 122 26.49 0.40 -7.70
C TRP A 122 26.36 -0.54 -6.50
N ALA A 123 27.34 -1.44 -6.27
CA ALA A 123 27.38 -2.27 -5.06
C ALA A 123 27.50 -1.43 -3.79
N LYS A 124 28.39 -0.43 -3.80
CA LYS A 124 28.54 0.53 -2.68
C LYS A 124 27.28 1.37 -2.46
N ALA A 125 26.68 1.88 -3.53
CA ALA A 125 25.45 2.67 -3.48
C ALA A 125 24.28 1.84 -2.93
N TYR A 126 24.10 0.60 -3.42
CA TYR A 126 23.10 -0.32 -2.92
C TYR A 126 23.28 -0.59 -1.42
N GLY A 127 24.52 -0.83 -0.96
CA GLY A 127 24.81 -1.04 0.45
C GLY A 127 24.34 0.12 1.34
N VAL A 128 24.63 1.37 0.94
CA VAL A 128 24.18 2.56 1.68
C VAL A 128 22.65 2.69 1.67
N ILE A 129 22.00 2.45 0.54
CA ILE A 129 20.53 2.47 0.44
C ILE A 129 19.93 1.39 1.33
N ALA A 130 20.44 0.16 1.27
CA ALA A 130 19.98 -0.95 2.10
C ALA A 130 20.12 -0.63 3.60
N ASP A 131 21.24 -0.05 4.02
CA ASP A 131 21.47 0.35 5.43
C ASP A 131 20.43 1.39 5.90
N VAL A 132 20.05 2.32 5.05
CA VAL A 132 19.00 3.31 5.35
C VAL A 132 17.66 2.60 5.56
N PHE A 133 17.26 1.72 4.65
CA PHE A 133 16.02 0.94 4.78
C PHE A 133 16.03 0.08 6.05
N ILE A 134 17.07 -0.71 6.27
CA ILE A 134 17.22 -1.59 7.44
C ILE A 134 17.12 -0.79 8.74
N SER A 135 17.77 0.38 8.80
CA SER A 135 17.76 1.22 10.00
C SER A 135 16.36 1.79 10.29
N LEU A 136 15.64 2.24 9.26
CA LEU A 136 14.28 2.77 9.39
C LEU A 136 13.28 1.66 9.73
N GLU A 137 13.38 0.53 9.04
CA GLU A 137 12.54 -0.65 9.31
C GLU A 137 12.75 -1.20 10.72
N LYS A 138 14.01 -1.23 11.19
CA LYS A 138 14.31 -1.64 12.56
C LYS A 138 13.52 -0.82 13.57
N LYS A 139 13.51 0.51 13.42
CA LYS A 139 12.72 1.39 14.29
C LYS A 139 11.23 1.06 14.20
N MET A 140 10.70 0.84 12.98
CA MET A 140 9.30 0.48 12.80
C MET A 140 8.94 -0.88 13.41
N TYR A 141 9.87 -1.84 13.44
CA TYR A 141 9.70 -3.13 14.12
C TYR A 141 9.78 -3.00 15.65
N ASP A 142 10.71 -2.18 16.15
CA ASP A 142 10.86 -1.93 17.59
C ASP A 142 9.59 -1.25 18.18
N ASP A 143 8.93 -0.40 17.40
CA ASP A 143 7.69 0.30 17.78
C ASP A 143 6.41 -0.54 17.52
N ALA A 144 6.52 -1.70 16.85
CA ALA A 144 5.36 -2.51 16.50
C ALA A 144 4.86 -3.36 17.67
N PRO A 145 3.53 -3.57 17.82
CA PRO A 145 2.98 -4.42 18.88
C PRO A 145 3.39 -5.89 18.74
N TRP A 146 3.73 -6.33 17.54
CA TRP A 146 4.42 -7.62 17.25
C TRP A 146 5.13 -7.53 15.90
N VAL A 147 6.04 -8.48 15.69
CA VAL A 147 6.83 -8.60 14.46
C VAL A 147 6.36 -9.82 13.66
N GLY A 148 6.27 -9.68 12.35
CA GLY A 148 5.85 -10.75 11.44
C GLY A 148 4.35 -11.04 11.48
N PHE A 149 4.00 -12.29 11.26
CA PHE A 149 2.62 -12.75 11.21
C PHE A 149 2.31 -13.56 12.46
N LYS A 150 1.18 -13.25 13.11
CA LYS A 150 0.66 -14.05 14.20
C LYS A 150 -0.77 -14.52 13.92
N PRO A 151 -1.23 -15.62 14.57
CA PRO A 151 -2.55 -16.18 14.31
C PRO A 151 -3.66 -15.31 14.86
N PHE A 152 -4.62 -14.99 13.98
CA PHE A 152 -5.95 -14.48 14.31
C PHE A 152 -6.99 -15.54 13.93
N VAL A 153 -8.16 -15.49 14.54
CA VAL A 153 -9.28 -16.36 14.24
C VAL A 153 -10.45 -15.54 13.72
N ILE A 154 -11.08 -15.99 12.66
CA ILE A 154 -12.34 -15.41 12.19
C ILE A 154 -13.41 -15.72 13.23
N GLU A 155 -13.88 -14.69 13.92
CA GLU A 155 -14.93 -14.83 14.93
C GLU A 155 -16.32 -14.54 14.37
N GLU A 156 -16.41 -13.60 13.42
CA GLU A 156 -17.67 -13.20 12.81
C GLU A 156 -17.48 -12.88 11.32
N ILE A 157 -18.50 -13.20 10.53
CA ILE A 157 -18.57 -12.90 9.09
C ILE A 157 -19.94 -12.27 8.81
N ILE A 158 -19.94 -11.08 8.24
CA ILE A 158 -21.13 -10.37 7.80
C ILE A 158 -21.09 -10.26 6.28
N VAL A 159 -22.16 -10.65 5.60
CA VAL A 159 -22.34 -10.38 4.16
C VAL A 159 -22.81 -8.94 4.04
N ASP A 160 -21.94 -8.08 3.53
CA ASP A 160 -22.18 -6.65 3.42
C ASP A 160 -22.85 -6.28 2.08
N THR A 161 -22.27 -6.78 0.99
CA THR A 161 -22.84 -6.70 -0.36
C THR A 161 -22.63 -8.05 -1.07
N PRO A 162 -23.18 -8.27 -2.28
CA PRO A 162 -22.87 -9.48 -3.05
C PRO A 162 -21.37 -9.70 -3.31
N GLU A 163 -20.56 -8.63 -3.28
CA GLU A 163 -19.12 -8.67 -3.56
C GLU A 163 -18.25 -8.49 -2.32
N VAL A 164 -18.80 -8.05 -1.19
CA VAL A 164 -18.05 -7.69 0.02
C VAL A 164 -18.55 -8.47 1.22
N LYS A 165 -17.64 -9.07 1.96
CA LYS A 165 -17.89 -9.60 3.31
C LYS A 165 -17.03 -8.84 4.31
N ARG A 166 -17.58 -8.63 5.50
CA ARG A 166 -16.81 -8.12 6.65
C ARG A 166 -16.40 -9.28 7.53
N PHE A 167 -15.17 -9.24 8.00
CA PHE A 167 -14.60 -10.25 8.88
C PHE A 167 -14.11 -9.61 10.17
N ARG A 168 -14.59 -10.11 11.30
CA ARG A 168 -13.99 -9.86 12.59
C ARG A 168 -12.92 -10.91 12.84
N LEU A 169 -11.69 -10.46 13.04
CA LEU A 169 -10.52 -11.27 13.25
C LEU A 169 -9.95 -10.98 14.64
N VAL A 170 -9.94 -11.98 15.51
CA VAL A 170 -9.55 -11.88 16.92
C VAL A 170 -8.19 -12.54 17.13
N ALA A 171 -7.30 -11.88 17.85
CA ALA A 171 -5.96 -12.40 18.15
C ALA A 171 -6.04 -13.57 19.12
N LYS A 172 -5.44 -14.71 18.78
CA LYS A 172 -5.45 -15.92 19.65
C LYS A 172 -4.77 -15.71 21.00
N ASP A 173 -3.82 -14.82 21.08
CA ASP A 173 -3.09 -14.45 22.29
C ASP A 173 -3.71 -13.25 23.04
N GLY A 174 -4.80 -12.68 22.50
CA GLY A 174 -5.45 -11.49 23.02
C GLY A 174 -4.65 -10.18 22.90
N VAL A 175 -3.46 -10.23 22.29
CA VAL A 175 -2.59 -9.05 22.17
C VAL A 175 -2.82 -8.39 20.81
N ILE A 176 -3.22 -7.13 20.82
CA ILE A 176 -3.35 -6.31 19.62
C ILE A 176 -2.65 -4.95 19.80
N GLY A 177 -2.46 -4.24 18.70
CA GLY A 177 -2.12 -2.83 18.71
C GLY A 177 -3.24 -2.03 18.07
N THR A 178 -3.49 -0.84 18.56
CA THR A 178 -4.49 0.06 17.96
C THR A 178 -4.03 0.45 16.55
N ALA A 179 -4.86 0.19 15.54
CA ALA A 179 -4.63 0.69 14.21
C ALA A 179 -4.99 2.19 14.16
N ILE A 180 -4.08 3.00 13.65
CA ILE A 180 -4.40 4.40 13.36
C ILE A 180 -5.38 4.43 12.18
N PRO A 181 -6.45 5.26 12.21
CA PRO A 181 -7.42 5.33 11.13
C PRO A 181 -6.78 5.53 9.77
N GLY A 182 -7.08 4.64 8.82
CA GLY A 182 -6.47 4.56 7.50
C GLY A 182 -5.42 3.45 7.34
N GLN A 183 -4.85 2.92 8.42
CA GLN A 183 -3.90 1.81 8.36
C GLN A 183 -4.54 0.51 7.90
N TYR A 184 -3.69 -0.41 7.45
CA TYR A 184 -4.04 -1.75 7.00
C TYR A 184 -3.28 -2.83 7.78
N VAL A 185 -3.78 -4.06 7.69
CA VAL A 185 -3.07 -5.29 8.07
C VAL A 185 -2.78 -6.12 6.83
N SER A 186 -1.66 -6.84 6.81
CA SER A 186 -1.40 -7.87 5.79
C SER A 186 -1.95 -9.21 6.26
N VAL A 187 -2.83 -9.79 5.47
CA VAL A 187 -3.33 -11.16 5.63
C VAL A 187 -2.40 -12.10 4.88
N GLN A 188 -2.01 -13.20 5.53
CA GLN A 188 -1.26 -14.28 4.91
C GLN A 188 -2.19 -15.46 4.60
N ALA A 189 -2.26 -15.85 3.34
CA ALA A 189 -3.11 -16.93 2.86
C ALA A 189 -2.27 -18.12 2.36
N ARG A 190 -2.60 -19.32 2.84
CA ARG A 190 -2.15 -20.58 2.26
C ARG A 190 -3.26 -21.15 1.42
N ILE A 191 -3.11 -21.13 0.11
CA ILE A 191 -4.16 -21.47 -0.85
C ILE A 191 -3.86 -22.82 -1.46
N ALA A 192 -4.84 -23.71 -1.49
CA ALA A 192 -4.68 -25.05 -2.06
C ALA A 192 -4.28 -24.97 -3.55
N GLY A 193 -3.27 -25.75 -3.93
CA GLY A 193 -2.72 -25.74 -5.30
C GLY A 193 -1.68 -24.64 -5.58
N GLU A 194 -1.40 -23.76 -4.61
CA GLU A 194 -0.34 -22.75 -4.72
C GLU A 194 0.87 -23.21 -3.90
N ASP A 195 2.07 -23.09 -4.51
CA ASP A 195 3.35 -23.50 -3.88
C ASP A 195 3.87 -22.47 -2.89
N ILE A 196 3.29 -21.26 -2.89
CA ILE A 196 3.75 -20.13 -2.09
C ILE A 196 2.64 -19.60 -1.19
N LEU A 197 3.06 -18.88 -0.14
CA LEU A 197 2.14 -18.05 0.66
C LEU A 197 1.79 -16.79 -0.11
N HIS A 198 0.55 -16.37 0.00
CA HIS A 198 0.07 -15.13 -0.60
C HIS A 198 -0.25 -14.09 0.46
N HIS A 199 0.09 -12.84 0.21
CA HIS A 199 -0.17 -11.73 1.12
C HIS A 199 -1.01 -10.67 0.44
N ARG A 200 -2.03 -10.14 1.16
CA ARG A 200 -2.81 -8.97 0.73
C ARG A 200 -3.10 -8.06 1.90
N GLN A 201 -3.10 -6.78 1.60
CA GLN A 201 -3.40 -5.73 2.55
C GLN A 201 -4.88 -5.43 2.54
N TYR A 202 -5.45 -5.30 3.74
CA TYR A 202 -6.83 -4.88 3.95
C TYR A 202 -6.86 -3.79 5.00
N SER A 203 -7.50 -2.66 4.68
CA SER A 203 -7.66 -1.56 5.61
C SER A 203 -8.44 -2.01 6.84
N VAL A 204 -7.99 -1.54 8.00
CA VAL A 204 -8.70 -1.77 9.27
C VAL A 204 -9.86 -0.78 9.32
N ILE A 205 -11.10 -1.29 9.24
CA ILE A 205 -12.29 -0.47 9.35
C ILE A 205 -12.66 -0.16 10.80
N GLU A 206 -12.26 -1.04 11.73
CA GLU A 206 -12.43 -0.85 13.16
C GLU A 206 -11.41 -1.69 13.94
N THR A 207 -10.89 -1.12 15.05
CA THR A 207 -10.12 -1.85 16.07
C THR A 207 -11.05 -2.15 17.25
N THR A 208 -11.16 -3.42 17.61
CA THR A 208 -11.88 -3.87 18.81
C THR A 208 -10.92 -4.11 19.96
N GLU A 209 -11.40 -4.53 21.14
CA GLU A 209 -10.56 -4.82 22.31
C GLU A 209 -9.51 -5.92 22.01
N ASP A 210 -9.85 -6.89 21.17
CA ASP A 210 -9.11 -8.13 20.95
C ASP A 210 -8.79 -8.43 19.47
N GLY A 211 -9.16 -7.52 18.54
CA GLY A 211 -8.99 -7.76 17.11
C GLY A 211 -9.32 -6.61 16.20
N TYR A 212 -9.59 -6.95 14.95
CA TYR A 212 -9.86 -6.00 13.87
C TYR A 212 -11.02 -6.45 12.99
N TRP A 213 -11.75 -5.45 12.48
CA TRP A 213 -12.64 -5.64 11.35
C TRP A 213 -11.95 -5.25 10.04
N ILE A 214 -12.08 -6.09 9.03
CA ILE A 214 -11.69 -5.83 7.64
C ILE A 214 -12.84 -6.14 6.69
N ALA A 215 -12.85 -5.52 5.50
CA ALA A 215 -13.91 -5.72 4.49
C ALA A 215 -13.32 -6.05 3.11
N PRO A 216 -12.83 -7.26 2.88
CA PRO A 216 -12.33 -7.68 1.57
C PRO A 216 -13.46 -7.77 0.53
N LYS A 217 -13.23 -7.16 -0.65
CA LYS A 217 -14.03 -7.35 -1.85
C LYS A 217 -13.53 -8.60 -2.60
N ALA A 218 -14.44 -9.49 -3.01
CA ALA A 218 -14.14 -10.68 -3.80
C ALA A 218 -13.68 -10.29 -5.22
N GLU A 219 -12.38 -10.18 -5.45
CA GLU A 219 -11.83 -9.70 -6.72
C GLU A 219 -10.60 -10.47 -7.19
N GLY A 220 -9.86 -11.07 -6.27
CA GLY A 220 -8.60 -11.75 -6.58
C GLY A 220 -8.39 -13.01 -5.73
N LEU A 221 -7.23 -13.65 -5.93
CA LEU A 221 -6.93 -14.96 -5.34
C LEU A 221 -7.13 -14.98 -3.81
N VAL A 222 -6.53 -14.03 -3.08
CA VAL A 222 -6.60 -13.99 -1.61
C VAL A 222 -7.98 -13.57 -1.11
N SER A 223 -8.62 -12.57 -1.74
CA SER A 223 -9.96 -12.13 -1.33
C SER A 223 -11.01 -13.20 -1.56
N ASN A 224 -10.94 -13.95 -2.67
CA ASN A 224 -11.83 -15.08 -2.91
C ASN A 224 -11.57 -16.20 -1.91
N TRP A 225 -10.29 -16.52 -1.63
CA TRP A 225 -9.95 -17.46 -0.58
C TRP A 225 -10.53 -17.05 0.79
N LEU A 226 -10.42 -15.77 1.18
CA LEU A 226 -11.05 -15.27 2.43
C LEU A 226 -12.57 -15.45 2.41
N HIS A 227 -13.23 -15.18 1.28
CA HIS A 227 -14.68 -15.32 1.15
C HIS A 227 -15.18 -16.77 1.29
N GLU A 228 -14.30 -17.75 1.08
CA GLU A 228 -14.58 -19.19 1.26
C GLU A 228 -14.36 -19.66 2.71
N GLN A 229 -13.74 -18.82 3.57
CA GLN A 229 -13.48 -19.19 4.95
C GLN A 229 -14.73 -19.12 5.80
N THR A 230 -14.67 -19.83 6.94
CA THR A 230 -15.75 -19.91 7.93
C THR A 230 -15.27 -19.41 9.30
N VAL A 231 -16.22 -19.11 10.18
CA VAL A 231 -15.93 -18.82 11.59
C VAL A 231 -15.10 -19.95 12.20
N GLY A 232 -14.09 -19.59 12.96
CA GLY A 232 -13.11 -20.50 13.55
C GLY A 232 -11.86 -20.74 12.71
N THR A 233 -11.82 -20.28 11.44
CA THR A 233 -10.63 -20.38 10.60
C THR A 233 -9.53 -19.46 11.13
N GLU A 234 -8.31 -20.02 11.22
CA GLU A 234 -7.11 -19.24 11.58
C GLU A 234 -6.54 -18.53 10.36
N VAL A 235 -6.29 -17.23 10.52
CA VAL A 235 -5.74 -16.35 9.49
C VAL A 235 -4.56 -15.58 10.08
N PRO A 236 -3.31 -15.85 9.66
CA PRO A 236 -2.17 -15.09 10.12
C PRO A 236 -2.20 -13.65 9.60
N MET A 237 -1.94 -12.68 10.48
CA MET A 237 -1.93 -11.26 10.13
C MET A 237 -0.70 -10.54 10.68
N SER A 238 -0.25 -9.52 9.94
CA SER A 238 0.76 -8.57 10.38
C SER A 238 0.21 -7.56 11.38
N ALA A 239 1.10 -6.90 12.11
CA ALA A 239 0.75 -5.66 12.84
C ALA A 239 0.27 -4.58 11.86
N PRO A 240 -0.58 -3.64 12.34
CA PRO A 240 -1.04 -2.51 11.53
C PRO A 240 0.13 -1.72 10.92
N ALA A 241 -0.02 -1.31 9.66
CA ALA A 241 0.96 -0.56 8.89
C ALA A 241 0.25 0.41 7.93
N GLY A 242 1.02 1.28 7.29
CA GLY A 242 0.51 2.28 6.35
C GLY A 242 0.72 3.70 6.85
N GLU A 243 0.98 4.61 5.91
CA GLU A 243 1.19 6.04 6.17
C GLU A 243 -0.04 6.90 5.81
N PHE A 244 -1.01 6.29 5.12
CA PHE A 244 -2.28 6.94 4.80
C PHE A 244 -3.15 6.97 6.05
N ILE A 245 -2.87 7.91 6.93
CA ILE A 245 -3.50 8.04 8.25
C ILE A 245 -4.22 9.36 8.41
N LEU A 246 -5.25 9.37 9.25
CA LEU A 246 -5.91 10.60 9.67
C LEU A 246 -4.94 11.43 10.51
N GLU A 247 -4.60 12.62 10.04
CA GLU A 247 -3.78 13.55 10.81
C GLU A 247 -4.58 14.29 11.87
N THR A 248 -3.90 14.60 12.96
CA THR A 248 -4.45 15.48 14.01
C THR A 248 -4.64 16.89 13.44
N SER A 249 -5.89 17.37 13.44
CA SER A 249 -6.25 18.67 12.87
C SER A 249 -7.61 19.10 13.41
N ASP A 250 -7.84 20.40 13.49
CA ASP A 250 -9.16 21.00 13.83
C ASP A 250 -9.96 21.39 12.58
N ARG A 251 -9.37 21.19 11.36
CA ARG A 251 -10.02 21.56 10.12
C ARG A 251 -11.15 20.58 9.79
N PRO A 252 -12.20 21.02 9.07
CA PRO A 252 -13.19 20.12 8.51
C PRO A 252 -12.53 19.05 7.64
N LEU A 253 -13.14 17.87 7.59
CA LEU A 253 -12.63 16.71 6.85
C LEU A 253 -13.53 16.42 5.64
N THR A 254 -12.94 16.34 4.46
CA THR A 254 -13.63 15.89 3.24
C THR A 254 -13.01 14.58 2.76
N LEU A 255 -13.85 13.57 2.64
CA LEU A 255 -13.49 12.22 2.22
C LEU A 255 -14.15 11.91 0.86
N ILE A 256 -13.39 11.35 -0.07
CA ILE A 256 -13.89 10.98 -1.41
C ILE A 256 -13.54 9.52 -1.65
N ALA A 257 -14.56 8.67 -1.61
CA ALA A 257 -14.43 7.22 -1.73
C ALA A 257 -14.99 6.70 -3.04
N GLY A 258 -14.30 5.73 -3.65
CA GLY A 258 -14.82 4.94 -4.77
C GLY A 258 -14.98 3.46 -4.41
N GLY A 259 -16.20 2.95 -4.39
CA GLY A 259 -16.48 1.55 -4.08
C GLY A 259 -15.83 1.10 -2.78
N ILE A 260 -15.00 0.05 -2.84
CA ILE A 260 -14.30 -0.49 -1.66
C ILE A 260 -13.21 0.45 -1.10
N GLY A 261 -12.84 1.52 -1.79
CA GLY A 261 -11.97 2.58 -1.27
C GLY A 261 -12.55 3.31 -0.05
N ILE A 262 -13.80 3.05 0.30
CA ILE A 262 -14.42 3.51 1.55
C ILE A 262 -13.72 2.95 2.80
N THR A 263 -13.09 1.78 2.72
CA THR A 263 -12.59 1.06 3.91
C THR A 263 -11.58 1.84 4.75
N PRO A 264 -10.51 2.47 4.22
CA PRO A 264 -9.64 3.31 5.04
C PRO A 264 -10.34 4.60 5.49
N LEU A 265 -11.25 5.15 4.68
CA LEU A 265 -11.91 6.43 4.93
C LEU A 265 -13.03 6.31 5.96
N PHE A 266 -13.65 5.14 6.09
CA PHE A 266 -14.69 4.89 7.08
C PHE A 266 -14.19 5.10 8.52
N ASN A 267 -13.05 4.49 8.85
CA ASN A 267 -12.45 4.65 10.17
C ASN A 267 -11.97 6.10 10.41
N MET A 268 -11.50 6.79 9.37
CA MET A 268 -11.19 8.23 9.45
C MET A 268 -12.44 9.06 9.74
N ALA A 269 -13.55 8.79 9.05
CA ALA A 269 -14.82 9.49 9.26
C ALA A 269 -15.32 9.31 10.69
N LYS A 270 -15.40 8.06 11.16
CA LYS A 270 -15.83 7.71 12.52
C LYS A 270 -15.00 8.45 13.57
N THR A 271 -13.67 8.33 13.47
CA THR A 271 -12.76 8.97 14.44
C THR A 271 -12.86 10.50 14.41
N ALA A 272 -12.97 11.11 13.23
CA ALA A 272 -13.08 12.56 13.13
C ALA A 272 -14.40 13.08 13.71
N LEU A 273 -15.52 12.36 13.53
CA LEU A 273 -16.80 12.68 14.15
C LEU A 273 -16.72 12.58 15.69
N GLU A 274 -16.12 11.52 16.23
CA GLU A 274 -15.86 11.35 17.66
C GLU A 274 -15.02 12.50 18.25
N GLN A 275 -14.13 13.09 17.44
CA GLN A 275 -13.34 14.27 17.78
C GLN A 275 -14.10 15.60 17.62
N GLY A 276 -15.36 15.56 17.18
CA GLY A 276 -16.20 16.73 16.94
C GLY A 276 -15.85 17.52 15.67
N ARG A 277 -15.08 16.94 14.74
CA ARG A 277 -14.77 17.56 13.46
C ARG A 277 -15.96 17.46 12.49
N PRO A 278 -16.29 18.51 11.73
CA PRO A 278 -17.23 18.38 10.62
C PRO A 278 -16.67 17.44 9.56
N VAL A 279 -17.47 16.44 9.14
CA VAL A 279 -17.05 15.44 8.14
C VAL A 279 -18.04 15.40 6.98
N THR A 280 -17.53 15.57 5.76
CA THR A 280 -18.26 15.33 4.52
C THR A 280 -17.65 14.13 3.81
N LEU A 281 -18.46 13.18 3.40
CA LEU A 281 -18.06 12.01 2.63
C LEU A 281 -18.84 11.92 1.33
N LEU A 282 -18.14 11.99 0.19
CA LEU A 282 -18.67 11.59 -1.11
C LEU A 282 -18.30 10.14 -1.37
N HIS A 283 -19.30 9.25 -1.48
CA HIS A 283 -19.11 7.85 -1.80
C HIS A 283 -19.67 7.53 -3.18
N ALA A 284 -18.78 7.33 -4.16
CA ALA A 284 -19.15 6.90 -5.51
C ALA A 284 -19.18 5.36 -5.58
N VAL A 285 -20.28 4.81 -6.05
CA VAL A 285 -20.53 3.36 -6.20
C VAL A 285 -21.11 3.05 -7.57
N ARG A 286 -20.96 1.82 -8.04
CA ARG A 286 -21.57 1.39 -9.33
C ARG A 286 -23.11 1.38 -9.27
N SER A 287 -23.65 0.92 -8.13
CA SER A 287 -25.08 0.90 -7.82
C SER A 287 -25.27 0.85 -6.30
N MET A 288 -26.44 1.17 -5.82
CA MET A 288 -26.70 1.27 -4.37
C MET A 288 -26.66 -0.11 -3.67
N ASP A 289 -26.99 -1.18 -4.34
CA ASP A 289 -26.89 -2.56 -3.82
C ASP A 289 -25.43 -3.05 -3.70
N LEU A 290 -24.49 -2.35 -4.28
CA LEU A 290 -23.05 -2.59 -4.19
C LEU A 290 -22.33 -1.55 -3.30
N ARG A 291 -23.05 -0.79 -2.47
CA ARG A 291 -22.49 0.21 -1.56
C ARG A 291 -21.90 -0.47 -0.32
N PRO A 292 -20.56 -0.62 -0.20
CA PRO A 292 -19.96 -1.22 0.99
C PRO A 292 -20.16 -0.36 2.23
N LEU A 293 -20.31 -1.01 3.40
CA LEU A 293 -20.53 -0.36 4.70
C LEU A 293 -21.77 0.54 4.72
N GLY A 294 -22.81 0.15 3.96
CA GLY A 294 -23.99 0.99 3.77
C GLY A 294 -24.72 1.30 5.08
N ASP A 295 -25.00 0.29 5.86
CA ASP A 295 -25.72 0.43 7.14
C ASP A 295 -24.89 1.22 8.17
N GLU A 296 -23.57 0.97 8.21
CA GLU A 296 -22.64 1.67 9.11
C GLU A 296 -22.51 3.15 8.73
N LEU A 297 -22.48 3.47 7.44
CA LEU A 297 -22.48 4.86 6.98
C LEU A 297 -23.78 5.58 7.34
N ASP A 298 -24.91 4.89 7.23
CA ASP A 298 -26.22 5.44 7.62
C ASP A 298 -26.31 5.67 9.13
N GLU A 299 -25.63 4.87 9.97
CA GLU A 299 -25.46 5.17 11.40
C GLU A 299 -24.60 6.43 11.63
N LEU A 300 -23.45 6.56 10.93
CA LEU A 300 -22.62 7.76 11.05
C LEU A 300 -23.34 9.04 10.59
N VAL A 301 -24.30 8.95 9.66
CA VAL A 301 -25.16 10.10 9.31
C VAL A 301 -25.97 10.58 10.51
N LYS A 302 -26.47 9.67 11.36
CA LYS A 302 -27.17 10.04 12.59
C LYS A 302 -26.25 10.69 13.63
N GLU A 303 -24.95 10.40 13.54
CA GLU A 303 -23.90 10.98 14.37
C GLU A 303 -23.34 12.31 13.81
N GLY A 304 -23.81 12.74 12.64
CA GLY A 304 -23.44 14.02 12.03
C GLY A 304 -22.59 13.95 10.77
N LEU A 305 -22.38 12.76 10.18
CA LEU A 305 -21.74 12.65 8.88
C LEU A 305 -22.60 13.29 7.79
N HIS A 306 -22.03 14.21 7.03
CA HIS A 306 -22.63 14.68 5.78
C HIS A 306 -22.26 13.72 4.66
N LEU A 307 -23.18 12.79 4.35
CA LEU A 307 -22.97 11.75 3.34
C LEU A 307 -23.61 12.14 2.00
N LEU A 308 -22.80 12.16 0.95
CA LEU A 308 -23.21 12.31 -0.44
C LEU A 308 -22.93 10.97 -1.14
N THR A 309 -23.97 10.31 -1.66
CA THR A 309 -23.80 9.06 -2.41
C THR A 309 -24.04 9.29 -3.88
N HIS A 310 -23.09 8.85 -4.73
CA HIS A 310 -23.19 8.90 -6.18
C HIS A 310 -23.25 7.48 -6.73
N ALA A 311 -24.32 7.13 -7.46
CA ALA A 311 -24.49 5.82 -8.08
C ALA A 311 -24.36 5.94 -9.61
N ASP A 312 -23.36 5.26 -10.18
CA ASP A 312 -22.99 5.34 -11.60
C ASP A 312 -24.12 4.86 -12.53
N ASP A 313 -24.89 3.85 -12.10
CA ASP A 313 -26.02 3.29 -12.85
C ASP A 313 -27.20 4.28 -12.97
N VAL A 314 -27.28 5.30 -12.12
CA VAL A 314 -28.31 6.33 -12.13
C VAL A 314 -27.83 7.62 -12.80
N SER A 315 -26.60 8.05 -12.47
CA SER A 315 -26.09 9.39 -12.81
C SER A 315 -24.89 9.36 -13.76
N GLY A 316 -24.47 8.17 -14.24
CA GLY A 316 -23.23 7.99 -14.97
C GLY A 316 -22.00 8.09 -14.05
N CYS A 317 -20.79 7.85 -14.58
CA CYS A 317 -19.58 7.88 -13.77
C CYS A 317 -19.33 9.25 -13.14
N MET A 318 -18.86 9.23 -11.90
CA MET A 318 -18.43 10.44 -11.21
C MET A 318 -17.38 11.20 -12.03
N ASN A 319 -17.53 12.50 -12.12
CA ASN A 319 -16.66 13.38 -12.88
C ASN A 319 -16.33 14.67 -12.10
N LYS A 320 -15.58 15.58 -12.73
CA LYS A 320 -15.11 16.82 -12.11
C LYS A 320 -16.24 17.70 -11.56
N SER A 321 -17.41 17.77 -12.23
CA SER A 321 -18.52 18.64 -11.79
C SER A 321 -19.06 18.24 -10.42
N HIS A 322 -19.06 16.93 -10.08
CA HIS A 322 -19.47 16.45 -8.77
C HIS A 322 -18.47 16.86 -7.67
N LEU A 323 -17.19 17.05 -8.02
CA LEU A 323 -16.16 17.52 -7.08
C LEU A 323 -16.22 19.02 -6.85
N GLU A 324 -16.70 19.80 -7.85
CA GLU A 324 -16.87 21.25 -7.76
C GLU A 324 -18.01 21.65 -6.80
N GLU A 325 -18.90 20.71 -6.49
CA GLU A 325 -19.96 20.91 -5.48
C GLU A 325 -19.47 20.71 -4.03
N LEU A 326 -18.26 20.16 -3.85
CA LEU A 326 -17.67 19.95 -2.52
C LEU A 326 -16.97 21.21 -2.05
N ASP A 327 -17.26 21.64 -0.84
CA ASP A 327 -16.44 22.62 -0.15
C ASP A 327 -15.17 21.93 0.34
N VAL A 328 -14.03 22.33 -0.21
CA VAL A 328 -12.70 21.76 0.13
C VAL A 328 -11.70 22.84 0.55
N GLU A 329 -12.09 24.12 0.50
CA GLU A 329 -11.22 25.22 0.92
C GLU A 329 -11.02 25.18 2.45
N GLY A 330 -9.77 25.08 2.88
CA GLY A 330 -9.42 24.93 4.29
C GLY A 330 -9.72 23.58 4.91
N HIS A 331 -10.18 22.59 4.12
CA HIS A 331 -10.42 21.22 4.58
C HIS A 331 -9.18 20.34 4.47
N ASP A 332 -9.09 19.34 5.34
CA ASP A 332 -8.26 18.16 5.09
C ASP A 332 -9.01 17.24 4.12
N VAL A 333 -8.37 16.87 3.02
CA VAL A 333 -9.01 16.06 1.97
C VAL A 333 -8.27 14.73 1.82
N TYR A 334 -9.03 13.62 1.87
CA TYR A 334 -8.51 12.26 1.64
C TYR A 334 -9.35 11.55 0.59
N THR A 335 -8.69 10.74 -0.24
CA THR A 335 -9.38 9.98 -1.29
C THR A 335 -8.79 8.58 -1.45
N CYS A 336 -9.67 7.62 -1.72
CA CYS A 336 -9.31 6.25 -2.06
C CYS A 336 -10.37 5.63 -2.98
N GLY A 337 -9.93 4.95 -4.04
CA GLY A 337 -10.83 4.33 -5.01
C GLY A 337 -10.15 3.86 -6.29
N PRO A 338 -10.93 3.60 -7.36
CA PRO A 338 -10.39 3.20 -8.66
C PRO A 338 -9.51 4.28 -9.29
N ASN A 339 -8.50 3.87 -10.08
CA ASN A 339 -7.50 4.76 -10.69
C ASN A 339 -8.11 5.97 -11.42
N ALA A 340 -9.11 5.73 -12.28
CA ALA A 340 -9.73 6.81 -13.07
C ALA A 340 -10.39 7.87 -12.16
N MET A 341 -11.04 7.42 -11.06
CA MET A 341 -11.58 8.33 -10.07
C MET A 341 -10.47 9.11 -9.36
N MET A 342 -9.44 8.40 -8.89
CA MET A 342 -8.29 8.99 -8.19
C MET A 342 -7.60 10.05 -9.04
N GLU A 343 -7.35 9.79 -10.33
CA GLU A 343 -6.79 10.77 -11.26
C GLU A 343 -7.67 12.02 -11.38
N THR A 344 -8.99 11.83 -11.46
CA THR A 344 -9.94 12.93 -11.52
C THR A 344 -9.90 13.79 -10.26
N VAL A 345 -9.91 13.13 -9.08
CA VAL A 345 -9.85 13.82 -7.78
C VAL A 345 -8.55 14.58 -7.60
N VAL A 346 -7.39 13.94 -7.82
CA VAL A 346 -6.07 14.58 -7.62
C VAL A 346 -5.85 15.75 -8.58
N ARG A 347 -6.37 15.68 -9.80
CA ARG A 347 -6.33 16.82 -10.74
C ARG A 347 -7.23 17.99 -10.32
N ALA A 348 -8.40 17.67 -9.76
CA ALA A 348 -9.35 18.71 -9.33
C ALA A 348 -8.97 19.30 -7.94
N ILE A 349 -8.42 18.48 -7.07
CA ILE A 349 -8.07 18.80 -5.67
C ILE A 349 -6.62 18.37 -5.41
N PRO A 350 -5.62 19.16 -5.85
CA PRO A 350 -4.20 18.75 -5.78
C PRO A 350 -3.66 18.53 -4.36
N GLN A 351 -4.31 19.10 -3.34
CA GLN A 351 -3.97 18.90 -1.93
C GLN A 351 -4.54 17.61 -1.33
N ALA A 352 -5.37 16.86 -2.07
CA ALA A 352 -5.95 15.62 -1.58
C ALA A 352 -4.85 14.57 -1.33
N ARG A 353 -4.86 14.01 -0.13
CA ARG A 353 -4.08 12.83 0.21
C ARG A 353 -4.78 11.60 -0.32
N TYR A 354 -4.03 10.65 -0.83
CA TYR A 354 -4.63 9.47 -1.45
C TYR A 354 -3.93 8.17 -1.06
N GLU A 355 -4.72 7.11 -0.98
CA GLU A 355 -4.22 5.73 -0.89
C GLU A 355 -4.65 4.97 -2.15
N PHE A 356 -3.74 4.18 -2.65
CA PHE A 356 -3.92 3.42 -3.86
C PHE A 356 -3.85 1.91 -3.59
N PHE A 357 -4.90 1.16 -3.90
CA PHE A 357 -4.92 -0.30 -3.75
C PHE A 357 -4.16 -0.99 -4.89
N GLY A 358 -2.87 -0.73 -4.97
CA GLY A 358 -1.98 -1.24 -6.01
C GLY A 358 -0.53 -0.86 -5.76
N PRO A 359 0.40 -1.15 -6.69
CA PRO A 359 1.77 -0.67 -6.59
C PRO A 359 1.80 0.86 -6.70
N SER A 360 2.49 1.51 -5.79
CA SER A 360 2.76 2.95 -5.81
C SER A 360 3.45 3.35 -7.14
N GLY A 361 3.03 4.46 -7.73
CA GLY A 361 3.65 5.02 -8.94
C GLY A 361 2.75 5.10 -10.17
N VAL A 362 1.47 4.74 -10.06
CA VAL A 362 0.53 4.77 -11.20
C VAL A 362 -0.13 6.14 -11.40
N LEU A 363 -0.13 7.00 -10.41
CA LEU A 363 -0.51 8.40 -10.61
C LEU A 363 0.76 9.17 -11.02
N ALA A 364 1.06 9.15 -12.32
CA ALA A 364 2.07 10.05 -12.87
C ALA A 364 1.55 11.48 -12.68
N THR A 365 2.09 12.17 -11.68
CA THR A 365 2.04 13.63 -11.66
C THR A 365 2.92 14.11 -12.80
N ASN A 366 2.28 14.54 -13.90
CA ASN A 366 2.93 15.32 -14.95
C ASN A 366 3.36 16.67 -14.40
#